data_f4bb887e73ef98fcb5fb5eb1b2a44219
#
_entry.id   f4bb887e73ef98fcb5fb5eb1b2a44219
#
_cell.length_a   1.000
_cell.length_b   1.000
_cell.length_c   1.000
_cell.angle_alpha   90.00
_cell.angle_beta   90.00
_cell.angle_gamma   90.00
#
_symmetry.space_group_name_H-M   'P 1'
#
loop_
_entity.id
_entity.type
_entity.pdbx_description
1 polymer ?
#
loop_
_entity_poly.entity_id
_entity_poly.type
_entity_poly.pdbx_seq_one_letter_code
_entity_poly.pdbx_strand_id
1 'polypeptide(L)'
;MNLIVNGGAAKSGYIEAIRLAKGGNFDDIQDLWNESNQAVEIAHKTHFEMLNSGLEAGTAMEKLLLIHAEDQLNSAEIFKVISEEMVDLYKIIEALK
;
A
#
# COMPACT_ATOMS: atom_id res chain seq x y z
N MET A 1 -3.46 0.15 16.06
CA MET A 1 -2.38 0.52 15.15
C MET A 1 -2.86 0.62 13.70
N ASN A 2 -3.80 1.54 13.45
CA ASN A 2 -4.39 1.72 12.12
C ASN A 2 -3.36 2.00 11.02
N LEU A 3 -2.28 2.74 11.35
CA LEU A 3 -1.26 3.08 10.37
C LEU A 3 -0.53 1.85 9.83
N ILE A 4 -0.14 0.93 10.72
CA ILE A 4 0.55 -0.31 10.34
C ILE A 4 -0.40 -1.23 9.57
N VAL A 5 -1.63 -1.39 10.06
CA VAL A 5 -2.64 -2.25 9.44
C VAL A 5 -2.99 -1.76 8.04
N ASN A 6 -3.25 -0.46 7.87
CA ASN A 6 -3.61 0.09 6.57
C ASN A 6 -2.44 0.08 5.59
N GLY A 7 -1.22 0.35 6.04
CA GLY A 7 -0.02 0.24 5.20
C GLY A 7 0.19 -1.18 4.71
N GLY A 8 0.05 -2.16 5.62
CA GLY A 8 0.18 -3.58 5.27
C GLY A 8 -0.92 -4.06 4.35
N ALA A 9 -2.16 -3.64 4.58
CA ALA A 9 -3.31 -3.99 3.74
C ALA A 9 -3.16 -3.43 2.33
N ALA A 10 -2.70 -2.19 2.20
CA ALA A 10 -2.45 -1.57 0.90
C ALA A 10 -1.38 -2.33 0.12
N LYS A 11 -0.25 -2.63 0.76
CA LYS A 11 0.83 -3.39 0.15
C LYS A 11 0.35 -4.75 -0.35
N SER A 12 -0.40 -5.48 0.49
CA SER A 12 -0.96 -6.79 0.12
C SER A 12 -1.90 -6.69 -1.07
N GLY A 13 -2.72 -5.65 -1.14
CA GLY A 13 -3.64 -5.44 -2.25
C GLY A 13 -2.90 -5.16 -3.57
N TYR A 14 -1.85 -4.37 -3.53
CA TYR A 14 -1.04 -4.10 -4.72
C TYR A 14 -0.35 -5.36 -5.23
N ILE A 15 0.17 -6.19 -4.33
CA ILE A 15 0.79 -7.46 -4.68
C ILE A 15 -0.23 -8.43 -5.26
N GLU A 16 -1.42 -8.51 -4.67
CA GLU A 16 -2.50 -9.38 -5.16
C GLU A 16 -2.94 -8.99 -6.57
N ALA A 17 -3.00 -7.68 -6.85
CA ALA A 17 -3.30 -7.20 -8.21
C ALA A 17 -2.28 -7.71 -9.23
N ILE A 18 -1.00 -7.74 -8.88
CA ILE A 18 0.05 -8.29 -9.73
C ILE A 18 -0.21 -9.78 -10.00
N ARG A 19 -0.56 -10.54 -8.95
CA ARG A 19 -0.83 -11.97 -9.07
C ARG A 19 -2.03 -12.26 -9.96
N LEU A 20 -3.08 -11.48 -9.82
CA LEU A 20 -4.27 -11.58 -10.68
C LEU A 20 -3.91 -11.32 -12.15
N ALA A 21 -3.15 -10.26 -12.40
CA ALA A 21 -2.70 -9.91 -13.75
C ALA A 21 -1.85 -11.03 -14.36
N LYS A 22 -0.96 -11.62 -13.57
CA LYS A 22 -0.11 -12.73 -13.99
C LYS A 22 -0.94 -13.94 -14.43
N GLY A 23 -2.08 -14.16 -13.77
CA GLY A 23 -3.02 -15.22 -14.12
C GLY A 23 -4.01 -14.88 -15.23
N GLY A 24 -3.93 -13.67 -15.79
CA GLY A 24 -4.84 -13.21 -16.83
C GLY A 24 -6.17 -12.69 -16.32
N ASN A 25 -6.31 -12.46 -15.02
CA ASN A 25 -7.55 -12.02 -14.38
C ASN A 25 -7.46 -10.51 -14.10
N PHE A 26 -7.98 -9.69 -15.01
CA PHE A 26 -7.88 -8.23 -14.90
C PHE A 26 -9.13 -7.56 -14.32
N ASP A 27 -10.24 -8.27 -14.23
CA ASP A 27 -11.56 -7.68 -13.94
C ASP A 27 -11.64 -7.00 -12.55
N ASP A 28 -11.01 -7.60 -11.54
CA ASP A 28 -11.09 -7.12 -10.17
C ASP A 28 -9.94 -6.23 -9.73
N ILE A 29 -8.97 -6.00 -10.62
CA ILE A 29 -7.75 -5.26 -10.27
C ILE A 29 -8.06 -3.81 -9.89
N GLN A 30 -8.94 -3.15 -10.61
CA GLN A 30 -9.28 -1.76 -10.32
C GLN A 30 -9.90 -1.61 -8.93
N ASP A 31 -10.76 -2.56 -8.53
CA ASP A 31 -11.36 -2.56 -7.20
C ASP A 31 -10.31 -2.77 -6.11
N LEU A 32 -9.36 -3.68 -6.33
CA LEU A 32 -8.24 -3.90 -5.42
C LEU A 32 -7.39 -2.63 -5.27
N TRP A 33 -7.09 -1.97 -6.37
CA TRP A 33 -6.34 -0.73 -6.35
C TRP A 33 -7.08 0.37 -5.60
N ASN A 34 -8.40 0.48 -5.82
CA ASN A 34 -9.22 1.47 -5.14
C ASN A 34 -9.21 1.25 -3.62
N GLU A 35 -9.36 0.01 -3.18
CA GLU A 35 -9.30 -0.35 -1.76
C GLU A 35 -7.90 -0.06 -1.18
N SER A 36 -6.85 -0.44 -1.90
CA SER A 36 -5.47 -0.21 -1.47
C SER A 36 -5.14 1.28 -1.39
N ASN A 37 -5.60 2.06 -2.37
CA ASN A 37 -5.42 3.51 -2.37
C ASN A 37 -6.15 4.17 -1.20
N GLN A 38 -7.35 3.70 -0.85
CA GLN A 38 -8.06 4.18 0.34
C GLN A 38 -7.29 3.87 1.61
N ALA A 39 -6.72 2.68 1.72
CA ALA A 39 -5.90 2.30 2.87
C ALA A 39 -4.67 3.20 3.00
N VAL A 40 -4.01 3.54 1.89
CA VAL A 40 -2.89 4.49 1.87
C VAL A 40 -3.33 5.87 2.35
N GLU A 41 -4.47 6.36 1.88
CA GLU A 41 -4.99 7.66 2.30
C GLU A 41 -5.27 7.70 3.81
N ILE A 42 -5.87 6.65 4.35
CA ILE A 42 -6.12 6.53 5.79
C ILE A 42 -4.79 6.51 6.55
N ALA A 43 -3.81 5.76 6.04
CA ALA A 43 -2.49 5.68 6.66
C ALA A 43 -1.79 7.05 6.67
N HIS A 44 -1.84 7.80 5.58
CA HIS A 44 -1.29 9.16 5.51
C HIS A 44 -1.95 10.09 6.51
N LYS A 45 -3.27 10.05 6.59
CA LYS A 45 -4.02 10.89 7.51
C LYS A 45 -3.65 10.57 8.96
N THR A 46 -3.60 9.28 9.29
CA THR A 46 -3.23 8.83 10.64
C THR A 46 -1.80 9.25 10.98
N HIS A 47 -0.87 9.10 10.04
CA HIS A 47 0.52 9.52 10.23
C HIS A 47 0.62 11.02 10.50
N PHE A 48 -0.08 11.83 9.74
CA PHE A 48 -0.13 13.27 9.93
C PHE A 48 -0.68 13.65 11.32
N GLU A 49 -1.77 12.98 11.74
CA GLU A 49 -2.35 13.21 13.07
C GLU A 49 -1.38 12.81 14.18
N MET A 50 -0.64 11.72 14.02
CA MET A 50 0.35 11.27 14.99
C MET A 50 1.51 12.26 15.12
N LEU A 51 2.00 12.81 14.01
CA LEU A 51 3.04 13.84 14.03
C LEU A 51 2.57 15.10 14.77
N ASN A 52 1.33 15.50 14.56
CA ASN A 52 0.75 16.68 15.22
C ASN A 52 0.41 16.45 16.70
N SER A 53 0.29 15.19 17.14
CA SER A 53 -0.01 14.87 18.54
C SER A 53 1.21 14.89 19.46
N GLY A 54 2.41 15.10 18.90
CA GLY A 54 3.65 15.06 19.67
C GLY A 54 4.15 13.66 19.96
N LEU A 55 3.67 12.64 19.25
CA LEU A 55 4.10 11.24 19.43
C LEU A 55 5.61 11.09 19.26
N GLU A 56 6.25 11.92 18.46
CA GLU A 56 7.70 11.92 18.27
C GLU A 56 8.47 12.18 19.57
N ALA A 57 7.86 12.89 20.51
CA ALA A 57 8.45 13.16 21.83
C ALA A 57 8.11 12.07 22.85
N GLY A 58 7.44 11.00 22.42
CA GLY A 58 7.00 9.92 23.28
C GLY A 58 8.11 8.94 23.69
N THR A 59 7.71 7.77 24.16
CA THR A 59 8.63 6.72 24.58
C THR A 59 9.43 6.15 23.41
N ALA A 60 10.52 5.44 23.72
CA ALA A 60 11.32 4.75 22.70
C ALA A 60 10.47 3.76 21.91
N MET A 61 9.55 3.04 22.58
CA MET A 61 8.66 2.09 21.91
C MET A 61 7.71 2.78 20.95
N GLU A 62 7.12 3.91 21.36
CA GLU A 62 6.24 4.69 20.51
C GLU A 62 6.97 5.21 19.27
N LYS A 63 8.20 5.68 19.43
CA LYS A 63 9.04 6.13 18.31
C LYS A 63 9.37 5.00 17.35
N LEU A 64 9.68 3.82 17.87
CA LEU A 64 9.95 2.63 17.03
C LEU A 64 8.73 2.22 16.23
N LEU A 65 7.55 2.24 16.86
CA LEU A 65 6.30 1.91 16.18
C LEU A 65 5.98 2.91 15.07
N LEU A 66 6.26 4.19 15.31
CA LEU A 66 6.07 5.23 14.30
C LEU A 66 7.00 5.01 13.11
N ILE A 67 8.27 4.73 13.35
CA ILE A 67 9.24 4.45 12.29
C ILE A 67 8.82 3.23 11.48
N HIS A 68 8.40 2.16 12.15
CA HIS A 68 7.91 0.95 11.49
C HIS A 68 6.70 1.24 10.60
N ALA A 69 5.77 2.04 11.11
CA ALA A 69 4.58 2.44 10.37
C ALA A 69 4.93 3.28 9.14
N GLU A 70 5.90 4.19 9.26
CA GLU A 70 6.41 4.97 8.12
C GLU A 70 7.03 4.08 7.06
N ASP A 71 7.80 3.08 7.46
CA ASP A 71 8.39 2.10 6.54
C ASP A 71 7.32 1.32 5.80
N GLN A 72 6.26 0.90 6.48
CA GLN A 72 5.15 0.19 5.85
C GLN A 72 4.43 1.07 4.83
N LEU A 73 4.22 2.34 5.16
CA LEU A 73 3.58 3.29 4.26
C LEU A 73 4.43 3.55 3.01
N ASN A 74 5.73 3.78 3.20
CA ASN A 74 6.66 3.98 2.09
C ASN A 74 6.73 2.74 1.20
N SER A 75 6.76 1.56 1.79
CA SER A 75 6.75 0.30 1.06
C SER A 75 5.47 0.15 0.23
N ALA A 76 4.32 0.49 0.81
CA ALA A 76 3.04 0.43 0.10
C ALA A 76 3.02 1.36 -1.11
N GLU A 77 3.56 2.56 -0.99
CA GLU A 77 3.63 3.51 -2.10
C GLU A 77 4.53 3.03 -3.24
N ILE A 78 5.65 2.38 -2.90
CA ILE A 78 6.54 1.77 -3.89
C ILE A 78 5.80 0.64 -4.61
N PHE A 79 5.12 -0.22 -3.87
CA PHE A 79 4.35 -1.33 -4.47
C PHE A 79 3.18 -0.86 -5.30
N LYS A 80 2.62 0.32 -5.01
CA LYS A 80 1.59 0.92 -5.87
C LYS A 80 2.12 1.13 -7.29
N VAL A 81 3.29 1.77 -7.41
CA VAL A 81 3.91 2.03 -8.70
C VAL A 81 4.28 0.73 -9.40
N ILE A 82 4.89 -0.20 -8.66
CA ILE A 82 5.26 -1.51 -9.20
C ILE A 82 4.02 -2.26 -9.70
N SER A 83 2.94 -2.25 -8.92
CA SER A 83 1.69 -2.92 -9.28
C SER A 83 1.13 -2.37 -10.60
N GLU A 84 1.07 -1.05 -10.73
CA GLU A 84 0.56 -0.41 -11.95
C GLU A 84 1.40 -0.78 -13.17
N GLU A 85 2.72 -0.72 -13.04
CA GLU A 85 3.63 -1.06 -14.16
C GLU A 85 3.57 -2.54 -14.51
N MET A 86 3.54 -3.42 -13.52
CA MET A 86 3.49 -4.87 -13.74
C MET A 86 2.15 -5.28 -14.38
N VAL A 87 1.05 -4.70 -13.92
CA VAL A 87 -0.26 -5.00 -14.50
C VAL A 87 -0.32 -4.57 -15.96
N ASP A 88 0.21 -3.39 -16.29
CA ASP A 88 0.29 -2.92 -17.67
C ASP A 88 1.12 -3.88 -18.53
N LEU A 89 2.24 -4.34 -18.00
CA LEU A 89 3.10 -5.29 -18.71
C LEU A 89 2.36 -6.60 -18.98
N TYR A 90 1.65 -7.14 -18.00
CA TYR A 90 0.88 -8.36 -18.18
C TYR A 90 -0.28 -8.18 -19.16
N LYS A 91 -0.90 -7.01 -19.21
CA LYS A 91 -1.92 -6.70 -20.25
C LYS A 91 -1.33 -6.75 -21.64
N ILE A 92 -0.13 -6.19 -21.82
CA ILE A 92 0.59 -6.25 -23.09
C ILE A 92 0.88 -7.69 -23.48
N ILE A 93 1.38 -8.50 -22.53
CA ILE A 93 1.67 -9.91 -22.77
C ILE A 93 0.40 -10.65 -23.17
N GLU A 94 -0.70 -10.42 -22.48
CA GLU A 94 -1.98 -11.06 -22.79
C GLU A 94 -2.48 -10.70 -24.20
N ALA A 95 -2.29 -9.45 -24.61
CA ALA A 95 -2.68 -8.98 -25.93
C ALA A 95 -1.84 -9.61 -27.06
N LEU A 96 -0.66 -10.12 -26.74
CA LEU A 96 0.23 -10.77 -27.72
C LEU A 96 -0.03 -12.27 -27.89
N LYS A 97 -0.89 -12.85 -27.08
CA LYS A 97 -1.21 -14.29 -27.17
C LYS A 97 -2.17 -14.64 -28.30
#